data_c073f220d7a0b70a03ebb9cfe9a7dbdc
#
_entry.id   c073f220d7a0b70a03ebb9cfe9a7dbdc
#
_cell.length_a   1.000
_cell.length_b   1.000
_cell.length_c   1.000
_cell.angle_alpha   90.00
_cell.angle_beta   90.00
_cell.angle_gamma   90.00
#
_symmetry.space_group_name_H-M   'P 1'
#
loop_
_entity.id
_entity.type
_entity.pdbx_description
1 polymer ?
#
loop_
_entity_poly.entity_id
_entity_poly.type
_entity_poly.pdbx_seq_one_letter_code
_entity_poly.pdbx_strand_id
1 'polypeptide(L)'
;GKVLLDLVESGPGDPSCCPTHLSRKAVGWKDGKLQLLASDVVGGLSINLLAATDWMLVELDGQPLPAGLVPPTTLVQYGKAAGFSGCNRYTGPITESAPGKVKIGELAVTRKACDAAANEIEAAFLDRMRATTSYAFQAGRLLLVAPQDSESPRTLLFSR
;
A
#
# COMPACT_ATOMS: atom_id res chain seq x y z
N GLY A 1 28.86 -3.86 14.44
CA GLY A 1 28.04 -3.86 13.21
C GLY A 1 27.06 -2.72 13.23
N LYS A 2 26.64 -2.26 12.07
CA LYS A 2 25.55 -1.27 11.91
C LYS A 2 24.43 -1.86 11.06
N VAL A 3 23.20 -1.44 11.34
CA VAL A 3 22.01 -1.76 10.57
C VAL A 3 21.53 -0.47 9.88
N LEU A 4 21.15 -0.57 8.61
CA LEU A 4 20.50 0.51 7.88
C LEU A 4 19.01 0.28 7.87
N LEU A 5 18.25 1.32 8.20
CA LEU A 5 16.78 1.30 8.21
C LEU A 5 16.30 2.39 7.25
N ASP A 6 15.49 2.02 6.28
CA ASP A 6 14.75 2.96 5.44
C ASP A 6 13.35 3.10 6.04
N LEU A 7 12.97 4.33 6.40
CA LEU A 7 11.75 4.67 7.11
C LEU A 7 11.00 5.79 6.38
N VAL A 8 9.68 5.75 6.44
CA VAL A 8 8.85 6.89 6.04
C VAL A 8 8.53 7.69 7.29
N GLU A 9 8.92 8.96 7.32
CA GLU A 9 8.79 9.86 8.46
C GLU A 9 8.10 11.16 8.06
N SER A 10 7.50 11.84 9.04
CA SER A 10 6.92 13.16 8.82
C SER A 10 8.00 14.18 8.58
N GLY A 11 7.85 14.93 7.51
CA GLY A 11 8.69 16.07 7.17
C GLY A 11 8.03 17.40 7.53
N PRO A 12 8.75 18.52 7.35
CA PRO A 12 8.16 19.85 7.52
C PRO A 12 6.94 20.04 6.62
N GLY A 13 5.80 20.36 7.23
CA GLY A 13 4.53 20.59 6.52
C GLY A 13 3.67 19.34 6.28
N ASP A 14 4.13 18.16 6.67
CA ASP A 14 3.31 16.96 6.59
C ASP A 14 2.17 16.98 7.62
N PRO A 15 0.95 16.57 7.24
CA PRO A 15 -0.08 16.27 8.22
C PRO A 15 0.37 15.13 9.13
N SER A 16 -0.05 15.14 10.39
CA SER A 16 0.33 14.13 11.39
C SER A 16 -0.04 12.68 11.01
N CYS A 17 -1.03 12.51 10.12
CA CYS A 17 -1.47 11.20 9.62
C CYS A 17 -0.61 10.64 8.49
N CYS A 18 0.17 11.51 7.80
CA CYS A 18 0.57 11.18 6.44
C CYS A 18 2.02 11.60 6.17
N PRO A 19 3.00 10.86 6.71
CA PRO A 19 4.41 11.14 6.51
C PRO A 19 4.79 10.95 5.04
N THR A 20 5.61 11.85 4.50
CA THR A 20 6.03 11.83 3.09
C THR A 20 7.53 11.80 2.88
N HIS A 21 8.35 11.83 3.94
CA HIS A 21 9.81 11.80 3.82
C HIS A 21 10.37 10.39 3.94
N LEU A 22 11.20 10.00 3.00
CA LEU A 22 11.98 8.77 3.08
C LEU A 22 13.33 9.08 3.73
N SER A 23 13.56 8.51 4.90
CA SER A 23 14.80 8.69 5.68
C SER A 23 15.57 7.39 5.75
N ARG A 24 16.88 7.47 5.63
CA ARG A 24 17.80 6.38 5.91
C ARG A 24 18.51 6.60 7.24
N LYS A 25 18.31 5.68 8.18
CA LYS A 25 18.94 5.71 9.50
C LYS A 25 19.97 4.60 9.62
N ALA A 26 21.16 4.95 10.11
CA ALA A 26 22.15 3.98 10.54
C ALA A 26 22.06 3.84 12.06
N VAL A 27 21.80 2.64 12.54
CA VAL A 27 21.81 2.32 13.97
C VAL A 27 22.88 1.27 14.25
N GLY A 28 23.52 1.39 15.39
CA GLY A 28 24.56 0.46 15.79
C GLY A 28 24.66 0.33 17.31
N TRP A 29 25.37 -0.71 17.73
CA TRP A 29 25.59 -0.99 19.12
C TRP A 29 26.81 -0.20 19.62
N LYS A 30 26.62 0.68 20.59
CA LYS A 30 27.67 1.47 21.21
C LYS A 30 27.39 1.59 22.72
N ASP A 31 28.42 1.39 23.54
CA ASP A 31 28.36 1.48 25.00
C ASP A 31 27.24 0.66 25.63
N GLY A 32 27.03 -0.55 25.12
CA GLY A 32 25.98 -1.46 25.63
C GLY A 32 24.54 -1.07 25.25
N LYS A 33 24.36 -0.13 24.30
CA LYS A 33 23.04 0.33 23.88
C LYS A 33 22.96 0.48 22.35
N LEU A 34 21.75 0.30 21.81
CA LEU A 34 21.46 0.64 20.42
C LEU A 34 21.39 2.17 20.29
N GLN A 35 22.19 2.74 19.39
CA GLN A 35 22.26 4.18 19.18
C GLN A 35 22.06 4.52 17.71
N LEU A 36 21.44 5.67 17.45
CA LEU A 36 21.39 6.27 16.12
C LEU A 36 22.76 6.85 15.80
N LEU A 37 23.37 6.37 14.70
CA LEU A 37 24.70 6.79 14.24
C LEU A 37 24.61 7.85 13.15
N ALA A 38 23.58 7.79 12.29
CA ALA A 38 23.31 8.76 11.24
C ALA A 38 21.82 8.75 10.87
N SER A 39 21.33 9.88 10.38
CA SER A 39 19.97 10.02 9.86
C SER A 39 20.00 11.02 8.70
N ASP A 40 19.66 10.54 7.51
CA ASP A 40 19.65 11.33 6.28
C ASP A 40 18.28 11.23 5.61
N VAL A 41 17.73 12.35 5.14
CA VAL A 41 16.59 12.35 4.23
C VAL A 41 17.10 12.00 2.85
N VAL A 42 16.66 10.85 2.31
CA VAL A 42 17.13 10.34 1.02
C VAL A 42 16.13 10.54 -0.11
N GLY A 43 14.93 11.03 0.20
CA GLY A 43 13.92 11.33 -0.80
C GLY A 43 12.55 11.60 -0.21
N GLY A 44 11.55 11.70 -1.09
CA GLY A 44 10.14 11.75 -0.74
C GLY A 44 9.44 10.43 -1.00
N LEU A 45 8.28 10.24 -0.39
CA LEU A 45 7.38 9.14 -0.70
C LEU A 45 7.01 9.22 -2.18
N SER A 46 7.19 8.15 -2.91
CA SER A 46 6.89 8.05 -4.33
C SER A 46 6.26 6.71 -4.65
N ILE A 47 5.34 6.71 -5.60
CA ILE A 47 4.69 5.50 -6.13
C ILE A 47 5.70 4.48 -6.67
N ASN A 48 6.90 4.93 -7.05
CA ASN A 48 7.98 4.04 -7.48
C ASN A 48 8.44 3.08 -6.39
N LEU A 49 8.19 3.38 -5.10
CA LEU A 49 8.46 2.48 -3.99
C LEU A 49 7.55 1.25 -3.99
N LEU A 50 6.41 1.31 -4.70
CA LEU A 50 5.50 0.20 -4.88
C LEU A 50 5.93 -0.74 -6.01
N ALA A 51 6.83 -0.26 -6.90
CA ALA A 51 7.22 -0.98 -8.10
C ALA A 51 7.99 -2.27 -7.78
N ALA A 52 7.84 -3.25 -8.67
CA ALA A 52 8.53 -4.55 -8.60
C ALA A 52 8.29 -5.36 -7.31
N THR A 53 7.21 -5.06 -6.60
CA THR A 53 6.76 -5.83 -5.44
C THR A 53 5.37 -6.38 -5.72
N ASP A 54 5.21 -7.69 -5.59
CA ASP A 54 3.90 -8.34 -5.59
C ASP A 54 3.26 -8.15 -4.22
N TRP A 55 2.33 -7.22 -4.15
CA TRP A 55 1.59 -6.90 -2.94
C TRP A 55 0.38 -7.82 -2.81
N MET A 56 0.27 -8.55 -1.71
CA MET A 56 -0.82 -9.47 -1.41
C MET A 56 -1.72 -8.87 -0.32
N LEU A 57 -3.03 -8.78 -0.59
CA LEU A 57 -4.01 -8.24 0.35
C LEU A 57 -4.09 -9.14 1.60
N VAL A 58 -3.99 -8.54 2.77
CA VAL A 58 -4.12 -9.24 4.08
C VAL A 58 -5.34 -8.76 4.87
N GLU A 59 -5.74 -7.49 4.68
CA GLU A 59 -6.93 -6.94 5.32
C GLU A 59 -7.72 -6.05 4.34
N LEU A 60 -9.02 -6.14 4.41
CA LEU A 60 -9.98 -5.29 3.71
C LEU A 60 -10.84 -4.59 4.74
N ASP A 61 -10.85 -3.24 4.73
CA ASP A 61 -11.58 -2.40 5.69
C ASP A 61 -11.26 -2.73 7.16
N GLY A 62 -9.98 -3.04 7.44
CA GLY A 62 -9.50 -3.39 8.78
C GLY A 62 -9.87 -4.80 9.24
N GLN A 63 -10.46 -5.62 8.36
CA GLN A 63 -10.80 -7.01 8.67
C GLN A 63 -9.90 -7.97 7.88
N PRO A 64 -9.37 -9.02 8.50
CA PRO A 64 -8.62 -10.04 7.80
C PRO A 64 -9.49 -10.75 6.77
N LEU A 65 -8.86 -11.21 5.68
CA LEU A 65 -9.58 -11.97 4.66
C LEU A 65 -10.08 -13.31 5.21
N PRO A 66 -11.27 -13.77 4.75
CA PRO A 66 -11.77 -15.10 5.09
C PRO A 66 -10.78 -16.20 4.71
N ALA A 67 -10.63 -17.19 5.58
CA ALA A 67 -9.78 -18.35 5.31
C ALA A 67 -10.26 -19.14 4.08
N GLY A 68 -9.28 -19.64 3.30
CA GLY A 68 -9.56 -20.47 2.12
C GLY A 68 -9.77 -19.71 0.82
N LEU A 69 -9.84 -18.39 0.86
CA LEU A 69 -9.86 -17.54 -0.35
C LEU A 69 -8.43 -17.30 -0.86
N VAL A 70 -8.29 -17.21 -2.19
CA VAL A 70 -7.05 -16.73 -2.81
C VAL A 70 -7.01 -15.21 -2.67
N PRO A 71 -6.02 -14.66 -1.98
CA PRO A 71 -5.96 -13.23 -1.72
C PRO A 71 -5.84 -12.41 -3.00
N PRO A 72 -6.52 -11.27 -3.11
CA PRO A 72 -6.23 -10.27 -4.14
C PRO A 72 -4.77 -9.82 -4.08
N THR A 73 -4.22 -9.51 -5.26
CA THR A 73 -2.85 -9.01 -5.40
C THR A 73 -2.80 -7.72 -6.20
N THR A 74 -1.77 -6.93 -6.03
CA THR A 74 -1.46 -5.79 -6.88
C THR A 74 0.04 -5.67 -7.14
N LEU A 75 0.38 -5.43 -8.38
CA LEU A 75 1.70 -5.01 -8.84
C LEU A 75 1.56 -3.63 -9.46
N VAL A 76 2.37 -2.67 -9.00
CA VAL A 76 2.44 -1.34 -9.60
C VAL A 76 3.69 -1.25 -10.45
N GLN A 77 3.52 -1.03 -11.75
CA GLN A 77 4.63 -0.92 -12.69
C GLN A 77 4.23 -0.09 -13.91
N TYR A 78 5.14 0.77 -14.38
CA TYR A 78 4.96 1.60 -15.57
C TYR A 78 3.64 2.39 -15.60
N GLY A 79 3.23 2.97 -14.46
CA GLY A 79 2.00 3.75 -14.34
C GLY A 79 0.72 2.92 -14.40
N LYS A 80 0.82 1.61 -14.16
CA LYS A 80 -0.32 0.69 -14.10
C LYS A 80 -0.32 -0.07 -12.78
N ALA A 81 -1.52 -0.29 -12.26
CA ALA A 81 -1.80 -1.30 -11.24
C ALA A 81 -2.43 -2.50 -11.93
N ALA A 82 -1.93 -3.69 -11.65
CA ALA A 82 -2.44 -4.92 -12.22
C ALA A 82 -2.31 -6.07 -11.22
N GLY A 83 -3.17 -7.07 -11.32
CA GLY A 83 -3.11 -8.22 -10.42
C GLY A 83 -4.33 -9.13 -10.51
N PHE A 84 -4.58 -9.81 -9.40
CA PHE A 84 -5.73 -10.68 -9.19
C PHE A 84 -6.69 -10.02 -8.20
N SER A 85 -7.99 -10.05 -8.44
CA SER A 85 -9.00 -9.32 -7.66
C SER A 85 -9.78 -10.21 -6.68
N GLY A 86 -9.44 -11.49 -6.58
CA GLY A 86 -10.19 -12.49 -5.80
C GLY A 86 -10.87 -13.53 -6.68
N CYS A 87 -11.29 -13.15 -7.88
CA CYS A 87 -11.86 -14.03 -8.92
C CYS A 87 -11.17 -13.81 -10.25
N ASN A 88 -11.03 -12.57 -10.68
CA ASN A 88 -10.57 -12.18 -12.00
C ASN A 88 -9.19 -11.48 -11.95
N ARG A 89 -8.57 -11.33 -13.12
CA ARG A 89 -7.43 -10.45 -13.30
C ARG A 89 -7.90 -9.04 -13.63
N TYR A 90 -7.20 -8.05 -13.13
CA TYR A 90 -7.49 -6.65 -13.43
C TYR A 90 -6.22 -5.90 -13.86
N THR A 91 -6.43 -4.79 -14.56
CA THR A 91 -5.40 -3.80 -14.85
C THR A 91 -6.03 -2.43 -15.06
N GLY A 92 -5.33 -1.39 -14.67
CA GLY A 92 -5.75 -0.01 -14.90
C GLY A 92 -4.63 0.99 -14.63
N PRO A 93 -4.79 2.24 -15.05
CA PRO A 93 -3.80 3.27 -14.81
C PRO A 93 -3.78 3.67 -13.33
N ILE A 94 -2.57 3.98 -12.83
CA ILE A 94 -2.36 4.59 -11.53
C ILE A 94 -1.42 5.79 -11.71
N THR A 95 -1.80 6.93 -11.15
CA THR A 95 -1.02 8.16 -11.23
C THR A 95 -0.83 8.75 -9.85
N GLU A 96 0.33 9.33 -9.62
CA GLU A 96 0.65 10.07 -8.40
C GLU A 96 0.52 11.57 -8.69
N SER A 97 -0.24 12.29 -7.86
CA SER A 97 -0.43 13.74 -7.97
C SER A 97 0.45 14.52 -6.98
N ALA A 98 0.81 13.91 -5.87
CA ALA A 98 1.71 14.40 -4.84
C ALA A 98 2.22 13.20 -4.02
N PRO A 99 3.29 13.31 -3.24
CA PRO A 99 3.77 12.25 -2.36
C PRO A 99 2.63 11.65 -1.52
N GLY A 100 2.42 10.33 -1.62
CA GLY A 100 1.34 9.62 -0.94
C GLY A 100 -0.08 9.83 -1.48
N LYS A 101 -0.26 10.63 -2.55
CA LYS A 101 -1.56 10.87 -3.19
C LYS A 101 -1.62 10.22 -4.55
N VAL A 102 -2.57 9.31 -4.72
CA VAL A 102 -2.73 8.55 -5.96
C VAL A 102 -4.17 8.62 -6.46
N LYS A 103 -4.29 8.39 -7.76
CA LYS A 103 -5.57 8.14 -8.43
C LYS A 103 -5.44 6.88 -9.25
N ILE A 104 -6.33 5.93 -9.02
CA ILE A 104 -6.51 4.75 -9.84
C ILE A 104 -7.65 5.02 -10.81
N GLY A 105 -7.38 4.85 -12.10
CA GLY A 105 -8.40 5.06 -13.15
C GLY A 105 -9.28 3.83 -13.34
N GLU A 106 -9.95 3.76 -14.50
CA GLU A 106 -10.80 2.62 -14.80
C GLU A 106 -10.02 1.31 -14.85
N LEU A 107 -10.55 0.30 -14.17
CA LEU A 107 -9.99 -1.04 -14.10
C LEU A 107 -10.68 -1.92 -15.14
N ALA A 108 -9.92 -2.38 -16.13
CA ALA A 108 -10.33 -3.48 -17.00
C ALA A 108 -10.22 -4.79 -16.21
N VAL A 109 -11.27 -5.58 -16.21
CA VAL A 109 -11.39 -6.83 -15.43
C VAL A 109 -11.82 -7.96 -16.36
N THR A 110 -11.20 -9.13 -16.25
CA THR A 110 -11.66 -10.33 -16.96
C THR A 110 -13.00 -10.80 -16.38
N ARG A 111 -13.72 -11.67 -17.11
CA ARG A 111 -15.06 -12.12 -16.72
C ARG A 111 -15.08 -13.65 -16.59
N LYS A 112 -14.47 -14.17 -15.54
CA LYS A 112 -14.56 -15.56 -15.15
C LYS A 112 -15.70 -15.71 -14.11
N ALA A 113 -16.46 -16.79 -14.17
CA ALA A 113 -17.41 -17.13 -13.13
C ALA A 113 -16.67 -17.78 -11.94
N CYS A 114 -16.93 -17.32 -10.74
CA CYS A 114 -16.38 -17.84 -9.49
C CYS A 114 -17.53 -18.12 -8.49
N ASP A 115 -17.20 -18.67 -7.34
CA ASP A 115 -18.16 -18.83 -6.26
C ASP A 115 -18.57 -17.47 -5.64
N ALA A 116 -19.61 -17.48 -4.81
CA ALA A 116 -20.17 -16.26 -4.23
C ALA A 116 -19.17 -15.52 -3.36
N ALA A 117 -18.36 -16.22 -2.57
CA ALA A 117 -17.40 -15.61 -1.66
C ALA A 117 -16.25 -14.90 -2.42
N ALA A 118 -15.74 -15.53 -3.48
CA ALA A 118 -14.72 -14.92 -4.34
C ALA A 118 -15.26 -13.67 -5.08
N ASN A 119 -16.51 -13.73 -5.55
CA ASN A 119 -17.17 -12.59 -6.21
C ASN A 119 -17.41 -11.42 -5.24
N GLU A 120 -17.76 -11.70 -3.99
CA GLU A 120 -17.97 -10.68 -2.95
C GLU A 120 -16.66 -9.95 -2.63
N ILE A 121 -15.57 -10.70 -2.42
CA ILE A 121 -14.23 -10.11 -2.19
C ILE A 121 -13.77 -9.30 -3.40
N GLU A 122 -13.95 -9.81 -4.63
CA GLU A 122 -13.62 -9.09 -5.85
C GLU A 122 -14.36 -7.76 -5.94
N ALA A 123 -15.68 -7.76 -5.71
CA ALA A 123 -16.49 -6.55 -5.79
C ALA A 123 -16.02 -5.50 -4.77
N ALA A 124 -15.81 -5.91 -3.52
CA ALA A 124 -15.32 -5.03 -2.46
C ALA A 124 -13.91 -4.51 -2.75
N PHE A 125 -12.99 -5.38 -3.15
CA PHE A 125 -11.61 -5.02 -3.50
C PHE A 125 -11.55 -4.00 -4.64
N LEU A 126 -12.25 -4.27 -5.76
CA LEU A 126 -12.26 -3.38 -6.93
C LEU A 126 -12.91 -2.03 -6.62
N ASP A 127 -13.94 -2.00 -5.77
CA ASP A 127 -14.56 -0.76 -5.32
C ASP A 127 -13.56 0.08 -4.51
N ARG A 128 -12.83 -0.54 -3.56
CA ARG A 128 -11.80 0.15 -2.77
C ARG A 128 -10.63 0.63 -3.64
N MET A 129 -10.19 -0.19 -4.59
CA MET A 129 -9.14 0.20 -5.55
C MET A 129 -9.54 1.47 -6.32
N ARG A 130 -10.74 1.51 -6.90
CA ARG A 130 -11.24 2.69 -7.64
C ARG A 130 -11.37 3.94 -6.78
N ALA A 131 -11.77 3.74 -5.51
CA ALA A 131 -11.96 4.85 -4.56
C ALA A 131 -10.66 5.32 -3.91
N THR A 132 -9.54 4.63 -4.09
CA THR A 132 -8.25 4.97 -3.46
C THR A 132 -7.77 6.35 -3.88
N THR A 133 -7.44 7.18 -2.89
CA THR A 133 -6.91 8.53 -3.07
C THR A 133 -5.54 8.73 -2.44
N SER A 134 -5.12 7.82 -1.58
CA SER A 134 -3.81 7.93 -0.93
C SER A 134 -3.24 6.55 -0.58
N TYR A 135 -1.93 6.51 -0.37
CA TYR A 135 -1.23 5.35 0.13
C TYR A 135 -0.23 5.73 1.22
N ALA A 136 0.08 4.78 2.07
CA ALA A 136 1.07 4.91 3.12
C ALA A 136 1.75 3.55 3.37
N PHE A 137 2.82 3.57 4.15
CA PHE A 137 3.43 2.34 4.66
C PHE A 137 3.21 2.23 6.16
N GLN A 138 2.75 1.07 6.60
CA GLN A 138 2.56 0.73 8.00
C GLN A 138 3.35 -0.54 8.31
N ALA A 139 4.43 -0.41 9.08
CA ALA A 139 5.31 -1.53 9.43
C ALA A 139 5.76 -2.37 8.21
N GLY A 140 6.14 -1.71 7.11
CA GLY A 140 6.56 -2.37 5.87
C GLY A 140 5.44 -2.93 5.00
N ARG A 141 4.18 -2.78 5.41
CA ARG A 141 2.98 -3.12 4.64
C ARG A 141 2.49 -1.90 3.86
N LEU A 142 1.92 -2.13 2.70
CA LEU A 142 1.28 -1.09 1.89
C LEU A 142 -0.17 -0.91 2.34
N LEU A 143 -0.53 0.31 2.72
CA LEU A 143 -1.90 0.72 3.01
C LEU A 143 -2.42 1.61 1.90
N LEU A 144 -3.47 1.20 1.20
CA LEU A 144 -4.25 2.06 0.30
C LEU A 144 -5.48 2.56 1.05
N VAL A 145 -5.77 3.86 0.91
CA VAL A 145 -6.86 4.53 1.64
C VAL A 145 -7.82 5.18 0.64
N ALA A 146 -9.08 4.83 0.75
CA ALA A 146 -10.18 5.52 0.08
C ALA A 146 -10.81 6.57 1.01
N PRO A 147 -11.46 7.62 0.47
CA PRO A 147 -12.20 8.58 1.28
C PRO A 147 -13.22 7.88 2.16
N GLN A 148 -13.35 8.36 3.38
CA GLN A 148 -14.28 7.81 4.36
C GLN A 148 -15.55 8.67 4.37
N ASP A 149 -16.67 8.05 4.01
CA ASP A 149 -17.98 8.69 4.06
C ASP A 149 -18.78 8.27 5.32
N SER A 150 -18.20 7.38 6.14
CA SER A 150 -18.79 6.80 7.35
C SER A 150 -17.72 6.58 8.42
N GLU A 151 -18.13 6.12 9.60
CA GLU A 151 -17.21 5.81 10.73
C GLU A 151 -16.29 4.60 10.45
N SER A 152 -16.56 3.82 9.41
CA SER A 152 -15.80 2.62 9.09
C SER A 152 -14.61 2.94 8.16
N PRO A 153 -13.43 2.36 8.41
CA PRO A 153 -12.28 2.54 7.53
C PRO A 153 -12.56 1.92 6.15
N ARG A 154 -12.13 2.63 5.10
CA ARG A 154 -12.16 2.12 3.72
C ARG A 154 -10.74 1.93 3.25
N THR A 155 -10.18 0.77 3.56
CA THR A 155 -8.75 0.52 3.41
C THR A 155 -8.46 -0.84 2.80
N LEU A 156 -7.32 -0.93 2.11
CA LEU A 156 -6.71 -2.16 1.66
C LEU A 156 -5.31 -2.23 2.26
N LEU A 157 -5.03 -3.22 3.09
CA LEU A 157 -3.71 -3.47 3.67
C LEU A 157 -3.07 -4.67 2.98
N PHE A 158 -1.88 -4.46 2.45
CA PHE A 158 -1.11 -5.49 1.74
C PHE A 158 0.19 -5.82 2.45
N SER A 159 0.61 -7.08 2.37
CA SER A 159 1.97 -7.53 2.69
C SER A 159 2.76 -7.85 1.41
N ARG A 160 4.07 -8.02 1.56
CA ARG A 160 4.97 -8.58 0.55
C ARG A 160 4.89 -10.09 0.55
#